data_4f187a222d6a444dd6fe33f0782238da
#
_entry.id   4f187a222d6a444dd6fe33f0782238da
#
_cell.length_a   1.000
_cell.length_b   1.000
_cell.length_c   1.000
_cell.angle_alpha   90.00
_cell.angle_beta   90.00
_cell.angle_gamma   90.00
#
_symmetry.space_group_name_H-M   'P 1'
#
loop_
_entity.id
_entity.type
_entity.pdbx_description
1 polymer ?
#
loop_
_entity_poly.entity_id
_entity_poly.type
_entity_poly.pdbx_seq_one_letter_code
_entity_poly.pdbx_strand_id
1 'polypeptide(L)'
;ANAVKLTTNVFRDLNIAFVNELALIFEKAGIDIMTVLEAAKTKYNFQVHYPSAGVGGPCLPVNSYQMINFAKNFTSKTFELVENGRKINEKMPYHTVNLLEDALNEINKPLSGSSILVLGVSYKPDVKDIQISPIEKIIDILKEKGANILIYDPYFKNSEVFGIKTLDDFVQNLGILDGLIIGTAHKEFHNIDPEFLKSKMKNPIVIDSKNIIDQHLAKKAGLIYRGIGRGKI
;
A
#
# COMPACT_ATOMS: atom_id res chain seq x y z
N ALA A 1 4.63 32.05 -3.52
CA ALA A 1 4.65 30.79 -4.31
C ALA A 1 4.92 29.57 -3.41
N ASN A 2 5.96 29.58 -2.53
CA ASN A 2 6.30 28.42 -1.71
C ASN A 2 5.20 28.03 -0.72
N ALA A 3 4.58 29.01 -0.02
CA ALA A 3 3.49 28.73 0.93
C ALA A 3 2.30 28.02 0.26
N VAL A 4 1.93 28.43 -0.95
CA VAL A 4 0.83 27.79 -1.71
C VAL A 4 1.17 26.34 -2.01
N LYS A 5 2.38 26.05 -2.51
CA LYS A 5 2.84 24.67 -2.79
C LYS A 5 2.83 23.80 -1.53
N LEU A 6 3.37 24.31 -0.42
CA LEU A 6 3.37 23.60 0.85
C LEU A 6 1.94 23.31 1.31
N THR A 7 1.05 24.31 1.29
CA THR A 7 -0.35 24.15 1.70
C THR A 7 -1.07 23.08 0.88
N THR A 8 -0.94 23.11 -0.45
CA THR A 8 -1.64 22.14 -1.30
C THR A 8 -1.13 20.71 -1.14
N ASN A 9 0.18 20.53 -0.93
CA ASN A 9 0.76 19.21 -0.69
C ASN A 9 0.39 18.69 0.71
N VAL A 10 0.46 19.52 1.73
CA VAL A 10 0.05 19.16 3.10
C VAL A 10 -1.44 18.82 3.15
N PHE A 11 -2.29 19.61 2.49
CA PHE A 11 -3.72 19.31 2.36
C PHE A 11 -3.96 17.91 1.79
N ARG A 12 -3.25 17.56 0.71
CA ARG A 12 -3.38 16.24 0.09
C ARG A 12 -2.87 15.13 1.01
N ASP A 13 -1.73 15.31 1.68
CA ASP A 13 -1.16 14.34 2.62
C ASP A 13 -2.12 14.06 3.79
N LEU A 14 -2.73 15.11 4.34
CA LEU A 14 -3.73 15.00 5.41
C LEU A 14 -5.01 14.29 4.97
N ASN A 15 -5.51 14.58 3.77
CA ASN A 15 -6.70 13.88 3.26
C ASN A 15 -6.44 12.39 3.03
N ILE A 16 -5.23 12.03 2.58
CA ILE A 16 -4.84 10.61 2.49
C ILE A 16 -4.74 9.99 3.88
N ALA A 17 -4.16 10.70 4.87
CA ALA A 17 -4.11 10.21 6.25
C ALA A 17 -5.49 9.97 6.83
N PHE A 18 -6.43 10.90 6.63
CA PHE A 18 -7.83 10.75 7.04
C PHE A 18 -8.47 9.49 6.45
N VAL A 19 -8.31 9.26 5.15
CA VAL A 19 -8.87 8.08 4.48
C VAL A 19 -8.17 6.79 4.94
N ASN A 20 -6.85 6.82 5.18
CA ASN A 20 -6.13 5.69 5.75
C ASN A 20 -6.63 5.34 7.16
N GLU A 21 -6.88 6.35 8.01
CA GLU A 21 -7.42 6.12 9.36
C GLU A 21 -8.85 5.56 9.31
N LEU A 22 -9.70 6.10 8.42
CA LEU A 22 -11.04 5.53 8.18
C LEU A 22 -10.96 4.07 7.71
N ALA A 23 -10.01 3.74 6.83
CA ALA A 23 -9.80 2.38 6.36
C ALA A 23 -9.55 1.41 7.51
N LEU A 24 -8.66 1.77 8.46
CA LEU A 24 -8.36 0.97 9.65
C LEU A 24 -9.58 0.74 10.55
N ILE A 25 -10.46 1.74 10.68
CA ILE A 25 -11.68 1.66 11.47
C ILE A 25 -12.72 0.80 10.74
N PHE A 26 -12.92 1.04 9.45
CA PHE A 26 -13.95 0.37 8.65
C PHE A 26 -13.66 -1.11 8.45
N GLU A 27 -12.39 -1.50 8.31
CA GLU A 27 -12.00 -2.92 8.32
C GLU A 27 -12.53 -3.65 9.56
N LYS A 28 -12.38 -3.04 10.74
CA LYS A 28 -12.86 -3.62 12.00
C LYS A 28 -14.38 -3.64 12.11
N ALA A 29 -15.04 -2.65 11.51
CA ALA A 29 -16.49 -2.54 11.49
C ALA A 29 -17.15 -3.41 10.39
N GLY A 30 -16.37 -4.07 9.53
CA GLY A 30 -16.89 -4.83 8.39
C GLY A 30 -17.45 -3.95 7.28
N ILE A 31 -17.03 -2.69 7.19
CA ILE A 31 -17.46 -1.73 6.17
C ILE A 31 -16.40 -1.65 5.08
N ASP A 32 -16.81 -1.76 3.82
CA ASP A 32 -15.90 -1.52 2.68
C ASP A 32 -15.74 -0.02 2.43
N ILE A 33 -14.54 0.51 2.71
CA ILE A 33 -14.23 1.93 2.50
C ILE A 33 -14.38 2.35 1.03
N MET A 34 -14.10 1.45 0.08
CA MET A 34 -14.19 1.80 -1.34
C MET A 34 -15.64 2.11 -1.73
N THR A 35 -16.60 1.34 -1.24
CA THR A 35 -18.02 1.61 -1.42
C THR A 35 -18.43 2.94 -0.80
N VAL A 36 -17.92 3.24 0.40
CA VAL A 36 -18.20 4.52 1.09
C VAL A 36 -17.63 5.70 0.30
N LEU A 37 -16.39 5.60 -0.19
CA LEU A 37 -15.74 6.69 -0.93
C LEU A 37 -16.41 6.92 -2.29
N GLU A 38 -16.83 5.87 -2.99
CA GLU A 38 -17.59 6.00 -4.24
C GLU A 38 -18.94 6.69 -4.04
N ALA A 39 -19.62 6.39 -2.94
CA ALA A 39 -20.84 7.13 -2.58
C ALA A 39 -20.54 8.57 -2.17
N ALA A 40 -19.51 8.81 -1.35
CA ALA A 40 -19.15 10.12 -0.86
C ALA A 40 -18.73 11.08 -1.99
N LYS A 41 -18.09 10.60 -3.04
CA LYS A 41 -17.65 11.43 -4.17
C LYS A 41 -18.80 12.05 -4.95
N THR A 42 -20.05 11.59 -4.75
CA THR A 42 -21.25 12.22 -5.33
C THR A 42 -21.58 13.56 -4.69
N LYS A 43 -21.01 13.88 -3.52
CA LYS A 43 -21.14 15.17 -2.87
C LYS A 43 -20.25 16.22 -3.53
N TYR A 44 -20.81 17.36 -3.87
CA TYR A 44 -20.11 18.45 -4.59
C TYR A 44 -18.87 18.99 -3.89
N ASN A 45 -18.79 18.87 -2.57
CA ASN A 45 -17.71 19.38 -1.72
C ASN A 45 -16.80 18.27 -1.16
N PHE A 46 -16.88 17.04 -1.66
CA PHE A 46 -16.02 15.94 -1.24
C PHE A 46 -14.98 15.62 -2.32
N GLN A 47 -13.72 15.90 -2.01
CA GLN A 47 -12.61 15.51 -2.87
C GLN A 47 -12.15 14.11 -2.46
N VAL A 48 -12.37 13.12 -3.32
CA VAL A 48 -12.04 11.73 -3.02
C VAL A 48 -10.52 11.51 -2.98
N HIS A 49 -10.09 10.80 -1.92
CA HIS A 49 -8.77 10.20 -1.79
C HIS A 49 -8.95 8.72 -1.45
N TYR A 50 -7.97 7.89 -1.79
CA TYR A 50 -8.06 6.45 -1.58
C TYR A 50 -7.01 5.98 -0.58
N PRO A 51 -7.32 4.94 0.25
CA PRO A 51 -6.37 4.37 1.18
C PRO A 51 -5.24 3.67 0.43
N SER A 52 -4.09 3.57 1.09
CA SER A 52 -2.91 2.95 0.49
C SER A 52 -1.92 2.47 1.55
N ALA A 53 -0.91 1.71 1.12
CA ALA A 53 0.20 1.27 1.97
C ALA A 53 1.09 2.41 2.53
N GLY A 54 0.69 3.65 2.36
CA GLY A 54 1.40 4.84 2.81
C GLY A 54 1.57 5.86 1.70
N VAL A 55 2.20 6.99 2.04
CA VAL A 55 2.41 8.12 1.14
C VAL A 55 3.89 8.32 0.91
N GLY A 56 4.29 8.22 -0.35
CA GLY A 56 5.67 8.39 -0.79
C GLY A 56 5.88 9.57 -1.74
N GLY A 57 7.05 9.57 -2.32
CA GLY A 57 7.50 10.60 -3.27
C GLY A 57 8.16 11.82 -2.62
N PRO A 58 8.92 12.60 -3.40
CA PRO A 58 9.73 13.70 -2.89
C PRO A 58 8.92 14.93 -2.46
N CYS A 59 7.61 14.96 -2.71
CA CYS A 59 6.80 16.14 -2.44
C CYS A 59 5.94 16.03 -1.17
N LEU A 60 5.01 15.06 -1.08
CA LEU A 60 4.03 15.04 -0.01
C LEU A 60 4.67 14.86 1.38
N PRO A 61 5.49 13.82 1.64
CA PRO A 61 6.11 13.65 2.95
C PRO A 61 7.05 14.82 3.29
N VAL A 62 7.87 15.23 2.34
CA VAL A 62 8.89 16.27 2.55
C VAL A 62 8.25 17.61 2.86
N ASN A 63 7.21 18.01 2.13
CA ASN A 63 6.54 19.29 2.36
C ASN A 63 5.77 19.31 3.69
N SER A 64 5.22 18.18 4.12
CA SER A 64 4.59 18.08 5.45
C SER A 64 5.62 18.32 6.56
N TYR A 65 6.80 17.67 6.49
CA TYR A 65 7.87 17.93 7.46
C TYR A 65 8.47 19.34 7.36
N GLN A 66 8.58 19.92 6.15
CA GLN A 66 8.97 21.31 5.98
C GLN A 66 7.98 22.26 6.66
N MET A 67 6.68 22.02 6.54
CA MET A 67 5.65 22.83 7.19
C MET A 67 5.70 22.70 8.72
N ILE A 68 5.90 21.48 9.24
CA ILE A 68 6.09 21.23 10.68
C ILE A 68 7.31 22.01 11.20
N ASN A 69 8.44 21.93 10.50
CA ASN A 69 9.65 22.63 10.90
C ASN A 69 9.51 24.16 10.78
N PHE A 70 8.83 24.64 9.75
CA PHE A 70 8.55 26.07 9.60
C PHE A 70 7.71 26.60 10.75
N ALA A 71 6.69 25.86 11.20
CA ALA A 71 5.84 26.28 12.32
C ALA A 71 6.62 26.49 13.63
N LYS A 72 7.69 25.71 13.88
CA LYS A 72 8.54 25.83 15.07
C LYS A 72 9.19 27.22 15.24
N ASN A 73 9.33 27.98 14.15
CA ASN A 73 9.87 29.33 14.22
C ASN A 73 8.89 30.35 14.82
N PHE A 74 7.60 30.02 14.91
CA PHE A 74 6.54 30.95 15.30
C PHE A 74 5.74 30.48 16.52
N THR A 75 5.88 29.24 16.91
CA THR A 75 5.13 28.66 18.04
C THR A 75 5.95 27.57 18.71
N SER A 76 5.83 27.48 20.05
CA SER A 76 6.36 26.34 20.82
C SER A 76 5.44 25.12 20.77
N LYS A 77 4.22 25.28 20.25
CA LYS A 77 3.29 24.15 20.06
C LYS A 77 3.65 23.39 18.81
N THR A 78 3.42 22.09 18.84
CA THR A 78 3.58 21.23 17.65
C THR A 78 2.48 21.54 16.63
N PHE A 79 2.76 21.29 15.36
CA PHE A 79 1.75 21.37 14.31
C PHE A 79 0.97 20.05 14.26
N GLU A 80 0.20 19.79 15.31
CA GLU A 80 -0.37 18.51 15.71
C GLU A 80 -1.11 17.78 14.58
N LEU A 81 -1.94 18.50 13.82
CA LEU A 81 -2.73 17.90 12.74
C LEU A 81 -1.82 17.26 11.69
N VAL A 82 -0.78 17.99 11.26
CA VAL A 82 0.14 17.52 10.22
C VAL A 82 1.04 16.42 10.73
N GLU A 83 1.54 16.53 11.97
CA GLU A 83 2.36 15.50 12.60
C GLU A 83 1.57 14.18 12.76
N ASN A 84 0.32 14.25 13.23
CA ASN A 84 -0.52 13.06 13.38
C ASN A 84 -0.90 12.45 12.02
N GLY A 85 -1.19 13.28 11.01
CA GLY A 85 -1.40 12.81 9.65
C GLY A 85 -0.18 12.03 9.09
N ARG A 86 1.04 12.56 9.32
CA ARG A 86 2.26 11.84 8.93
C ARG A 86 2.40 10.50 9.66
N LYS A 87 2.20 10.48 10.98
CA LYS A 87 2.24 9.23 11.77
C LYS A 87 1.26 8.19 11.28
N ILE A 88 0.05 8.59 10.85
CA ILE A 88 -0.96 7.69 10.28
C ILE A 88 -0.41 7.10 8.97
N ASN A 89 0.03 7.96 8.03
CA ASN A 89 0.55 7.51 6.73
C ASN A 89 1.78 6.60 6.88
N GLU A 90 2.64 6.85 7.85
CA GLU A 90 3.86 6.07 8.13
C GLU A 90 3.58 4.72 8.83
N LYS A 91 2.40 4.52 9.40
CA LYS A 91 1.97 3.24 9.96
C LYS A 91 1.40 2.29 8.90
N MET A 92 0.99 2.79 7.74
CA MET A 92 0.33 1.98 6.73
C MET A 92 1.18 0.83 6.15
N PRO A 93 2.51 0.97 5.98
CA PRO A 93 3.35 -0.18 5.61
C PRO A 93 3.27 -1.33 6.63
N TYR A 94 3.27 -1.03 7.93
CA TYR A 94 3.11 -2.04 8.99
C TYR A 94 1.75 -2.71 8.92
N HIS A 95 0.69 -1.91 8.71
CA HIS A 95 -0.65 -2.46 8.54
C HIS A 95 -0.75 -3.41 7.35
N THR A 96 -0.11 -3.07 6.22
CA THR A 96 -0.08 -3.92 5.03
C THR A 96 0.58 -5.27 5.32
N VAL A 97 1.68 -5.29 6.06
CA VAL A 97 2.34 -6.55 6.46
C VAL A 97 1.51 -7.31 7.47
N ASN A 98 0.83 -6.64 8.41
CA ASN A 98 -0.06 -7.30 9.35
C ASN A 98 -1.23 -8.02 8.64
N LEU A 99 -1.81 -7.42 7.59
CA LEU A 99 -2.83 -8.09 6.76
C LEU A 99 -2.30 -9.37 6.12
N LEU A 100 -1.03 -9.38 5.68
CA LEU A 100 -0.37 -10.56 5.15
C LEU A 100 -0.15 -11.63 6.24
N GLU A 101 0.32 -11.23 7.42
CA GLU A 101 0.50 -12.15 8.54
C GLU A 101 -0.82 -12.78 8.98
N ASP A 102 -1.89 -11.98 9.08
CA ASP A 102 -3.23 -12.48 9.40
C ASP A 102 -3.71 -13.50 8.37
N ALA A 103 -3.48 -13.24 7.07
CA ALA A 103 -3.86 -14.15 6.00
C ALA A 103 -3.03 -15.46 6.01
N LEU A 104 -1.73 -15.37 6.29
CA LEU A 104 -0.87 -16.55 6.45
C LEU A 104 -1.26 -17.38 7.66
N ASN A 105 -1.64 -16.74 8.78
CA ASN A 105 -2.10 -17.43 9.99
C ASN A 105 -3.38 -18.24 9.75
N GLU A 106 -4.25 -17.84 8.83
CA GLU A 106 -5.47 -18.60 8.46
C GLU A 106 -5.13 -19.98 7.88
N ILE A 107 -3.94 -20.12 7.29
CA ILE A 107 -3.43 -21.40 6.77
C ILE A 107 -2.34 -22.02 7.65
N ASN A 108 -2.22 -21.55 8.90
CA ASN A 108 -1.20 -22.00 9.87
C ASN A 108 0.25 -21.88 9.35
N LYS A 109 0.56 -20.82 8.60
CA LYS A 109 1.88 -20.60 8.03
C LYS A 109 2.52 -19.35 8.63
N PRO A 110 3.76 -19.44 9.18
CA PRO A 110 4.48 -18.26 9.67
C PRO A 110 4.98 -17.41 8.50
N LEU A 111 5.10 -16.11 8.71
CA LEU A 111 5.71 -15.19 7.71
C LEU A 111 7.20 -15.51 7.54
N SER A 112 7.90 -15.86 8.62
CA SER A 112 9.31 -16.28 8.54
C SER A 112 9.47 -17.52 7.64
N GLY A 113 10.36 -17.42 6.66
CA GLY A 113 10.60 -18.44 5.65
C GLY A 113 9.55 -18.50 4.52
N SER A 114 8.47 -17.70 4.59
CA SER A 114 7.49 -17.60 3.50
C SER A 114 8.04 -16.83 2.31
N SER A 115 7.70 -17.29 1.10
CA SER A 115 8.07 -16.62 -0.16
C SER A 115 7.00 -15.61 -0.55
N ILE A 116 7.35 -14.33 -0.49
CA ILE A 116 6.44 -13.22 -0.71
C ILE A 116 6.87 -12.43 -1.95
N LEU A 117 5.96 -12.27 -2.90
CA LEU A 117 6.16 -11.42 -4.06
C LEU A 117 5.57 -10.02 -3.81
N VAL A 118 6.37 -8.99 -4.07
CA VAL A 118 5.92 -7.59 -4.08
C VAL A 118 5.82 -7.12 -5.53
N LEU A 119 4.60 -6.78 -5.96
CA LEU A 119 4.31 -6.23 -7.28
C LEU A 119 4.27 -4.70 -7.22
N GLY A 120 5.23 -4.04 -7.87
CA GLY A 120 5.37 -2.60 -7.92
C GLY A 120 6.07 -2.03 -6.69
N VAL A 121 7.16 -1.29 -6.95
CA VAL A 121 8.00 -0.65 -5.93
C VAL A 121 8.02 0.88 -6.05
N SER A 122 7.56 1.42 -7.16
CA SER A 122 7.47 2.87 -7.37
C SER A 122 6.48 3.51 -6.40
N TYR A 123 6.75 4.75 -5.97
CA TYR A 123 5.80 5.46 -5.09
C TYR A 123 4.49 5.87 -5.80
N LYS A 124 4.49 5.87 -7.13
CA LYS A 124 3.37 6.26 -7.99
C LYS A 124 3.24 5.30 -9.17
N PRO A 125 2.02 5.00 -9.64
CA PRO A 125 1.81 4.18 -10.83
C PRO A 125 2.48 4.75 -12.08
N ASP A 126 2.95 3.85 -12.95
CA ASP A 126 3.44 4.12 -14.30
C ASP A 126 4.63 5.11 -14.37
N VAL A 127 5.46 5.12 -13.33
CA VAL A 127 6.70 5.89 -13.29
C VAL A 127 7.86 5.05 -12.76
N LYS A 128 9.06 5.32 -13.26
CA LYS A 128 10.31 4.72 -12.76
C LYS A 128 10.89 5.59 -11.64
N ASP A 129 10.25 5.59 -10.47
CA ASP A 129 10.70 6.41 -9.34
C ASP A 129 10.35 5.74 -8.00
N ILE A 130 11.38 5.49 -7.19
CA ILE A 130 11.28 4.84 -5.87
C ILE A 130 11.56 5.80 -4.72
N GLN A 131 11.68 7.12 -4.98
CA GLN A 131 12.01 8.09 -3.94
C GLN A 131 10.97 8.08 -2.82
N ILE A 132 11.44 7.81 -1.61
CA ILE A 132 10.59 7.73 -0.40
C ILE A 132 9.36 6.83 -0.65
N SER A 133 9.54 5.71 -1.36
CA SER A 133 8.45 4.78 -1.59
C SER A 133 8.06 4.07 -0.28
N PRO A 134 6.77 4.01 0.09
CA PRO A 134 6.34 3.25 1.26
C PRO A 134 6.59 1.74 1.13
N ILE A 135 6.84 1.28 -0.10
CA ILE A 135 7.12 -0.13 -0.37
C ILE A 135 8.51 -0.53 0.15
N GLU A 136 9.48 0.40 0.18
CA GLU A 136 10.77 0.17 0.84
C GLU A 136 10.56 -0.27 2.29
N LYS A 137 9.69 0.44 3.05
CA LYS A 137 9.40 0.07 4.44
C LYS A 137 8.69 -1.28 4.57
N ILE A 138 7.80 -1.63 3.63
CA ILE A 138 7.20 -2.97 3.58
C ILE A 138 8.29 -4.04 3.42
N ILE A 139 9.20 -3.84 2.48
CA ILE A 139 10.31 -4.76 2.21
C ILE A 139 11.21 -4.90 3.45
N ASP A 140 11.53 -3.80 4.12
CA ASP A 140 12.33 -3.84 5.35
C ASP A 140 11.64 -4.66 6.45
N ILE A 141 10.34 -4.43 6.69
CA ILE A 141 9.57 -5.19 7.68
C ILE A 141 9.54 -6.69 7.32
N LEU A 142 9.35 -7.02 6.04
CA LEU A 142 9.37 -8.41 5.58
C LEU A 142 10.74 -9.06 5.79
N LYS A 143 11.85 -8.33 5.54
CA LYS A 143 13.23 -8.79 5.83
C LYS A 143 13.43 -9.02 7.32
N GLU A 144 13.05 -8.05 8.15
CA GLU A 144 13.15 -8.13 9.61
C GLU A 144 12.41 -9.34 10.17
N LYS A 145 11.27 -9.72 9.55
CA LYS A 145 10.45 -10.87 9.91
C LYS A 145 10.91 -12.20 9.27
N GLY A 146 11.98 -12.18 8.49
CA GLY A 146 12.61 -13.38 7.91
C GLY A 146 11.87 -13.96 6.70
N ALA A 147 11.11 -13.17 5.96
CA ALA A 147 10.48 -13.61 4.71
C ALA A 147 11.50 -13.69 3.56
N ASN A 148 11.26 -14.60 2.61
CA ASN A 148 11.96 -14.65 1.33
C ASN A 148 11.24 -13.73 0.35
N ILE A 149 11.90 -12.65 -0.09
CA ILE A 149 11.24 -11.59 -0.85
C ILE A 149 11.64 -11.67 -2.32
N LEU A 150 10.63 -11.67 -3.19
CA LEU A 150 10.76 -11.46 -4.62
C LEU A 150 10.12 -10.11 -4.97
N ILE A 151 10.70 -9.41 -5.93
CA ILE A 151 10.20 -8.13 -6.40
C ILE A 151 9.99 -8.19 -7.90
N TYR A 152 8.85 -7.70 -8.36
CA TYR A 152 8.62 -7.40 -9.76
C TYR A 152 8.04 -5.98 -9.92
N ASP A 153 8.62 -5.21 -10.82
CA ASP A 153 8.11 -3.91 -11.23
C ASP A 153 8.41 -3.72 -12.73
N PRO A 154 7.43 -3.38 -13.57
CA PRO A 154 7.63 -3.30 -15.03
C PRO A 154 8.66 -2.26 -15.44
N TYR A 155 8.95 -1.27 -14.58
CA TYR A 155 9.91 -0.20 -14.82
C TYR A 155 11.33 -0.51 -14.29
N PHE A 156 11.47 -1.58 -13.47
CA PHE A 156 12.73 -1.96 -12.82
C PHE A 156 13.13 -3.42 -13.12
N LYS A 157 12.83 -3.92 -14.32
CA LYS A 157 13.19 -5.29 -14.71
C LYS A 157 14.70 -5.50 -14.67
N ASN A 158 15.11 -6.67 -14.15
CA ASN A 158 16.53 -7.06 -14.04
C ASN A 158 17.43 -5.99 -13.38
N SER A 159 16.87 -5.23 -12.48
CA SER A 159 17.54 -4.16 -11.72
C SER A 159 17.75 -4.60 -10.27
N GLU A 160 18.48 -3.81 -9.50
CA GLU A 160 18.53 -3.95 -8.05
C GLU A 160 17.71 -2.81 -7.41
N VAL A 161 16.74 -3.18 -6.57
CA VAL A 161 15.88 -2.23 -5.86
C VAL A 161 15.80 -2.65 -4.40
N PHE A 162 16.08 -1.73 -3.48
CA PHE A 162 16.09 -1.96 -2.03
C PHE A 162 16.95 -3.17 -1.62
N GLY A 163 18.10 -3.38 -2.34
CA GLY A 163 19.03 -4.48 -2.10
C GLY A 163 18.51 -5.87 -2.54
N ILE A 164 17.53 -5.91 -3.43
CA ILE A 164 16.97 -7.15 -3.99
C ILE A 164 16.97 -7.05 -5.51
N LYS A 165 17.44 -8.11 -6.18
CA LYS A 165 17.36 -8.21 -7.64
C LYS A 165 15.90 -8.43 -8.06
N THR A 166 15.41 -7.55 -8.93
CA THR A 166 14.04 -7.64 -9.44
C THR A 166 13.91 -8.69 -10.54
N LEU A 167 12.74 -9.30 -10.62
CA LEU A 167 12.40 -10.28 -11.63
C LEU A 167 12.18 -9.61 -13.01
N ASP A 168 12.42 -10.36 -14.07
CA ASP A 168 12.03 -9.97 -15.42
C ASP A 168 10.56 -10.31 -15.71
N ASP A 169 10.11 -11.43 -15.17
CA ASP A 169 8.73 -11.90 -15.22
C ASP A 169 8.37 -12.53 -13.88
N PHE A 170 7.22 -12.19 -13.34
CA PHE A 170 6.76 -12.73 -12.05
C PHE A 170 5.97 -14.03 -12.19
N VAL A 171 5.41 -14.30 -13.37
CA VAL A 171 4.50 -15.46 -13.58
C VAL A 171 5.20 -16.78 -13.32
N GLN A 172 6.46 -16.90 -13.71
CA GLN A 172 7.26 -18.11 -13.52
C GLN A 172 7.48 -18.47 -12.05
N ASN A 173 7.34 -17.52 -11.15
CA ASN A 173 7.57 -17.71 -9.72
C ASN A 173 6.28 -17.95 -8.91
N LEU A 174 5.09 -17.86 -9.52
CA LEU A 174 3.82 -17.98 -8.80
C LEU A 174 3.71 -19.31 -8.02
N GLY A 175 4.22 -20.40 -8.59
CA GLY A 175 4.14 -21.75 -7.99
C GLY A 175 4.91 -21.94 -6.69
N ILE A 176 5.79 -21.03 -6.30
CA ILE A 176 6.53 -21.07 -5.03
C ILE A 176 6.02 -20.06 -3.99
N LEU A 177 5.10 -19.18 -4.38
CA LEU A 177 4.66 -18.07 -3.53
C LEU A 177 3.73 -18.54 -2.41
N ASP A 178 3.98 -18.01 -1.24
CA ASP A 178 3.11 -18.10 -0.07
C ASP A 178 2.21 -16.87 0.10
N GLY A 179 2.55 -15.77 -0.57
CA GLY A 179 1.74 -14.56 -0.61
C GLY A 179 2.22 -13.56 -1.67
N LEU A 180 1.33 -12.66 -2.04
CA LEU A 180 1.56 -11.60 -3.00
C LEU A 180 1.06 -10.28 -2.42
N ILE A 181 1.86 -9.22 -2.51
CA ILE A 181 1.48 -7.85 -2.14
C ILE A 181 1.47 -6.98 -3.40
N ILE A 182 0.36 -6.35 -3.71
CA ILE A 182 0.30 -5.30 -4.74
C ILE A 182 0.66 -3.99 -4.06
N GLY A 183 1.90 -3.53 -4.29
CA GLY A 183 2.45 -2.32 -3.70
C GLY A 183 2.13 -1.06 -4.51
N THR A 184 2.18 -1.15 -5.83
CA THR A 184 1.91 -0.03 -6.74
C THR A 184 0.93 -0.45 -7.83
N ALA A 185 -0.04 0.42 -8.13
CA ALA A 185 -1.10 0.15 -9.12
C ALA A 185 -0.66 0.48 -10.54
N HIS A 186 0.41 -0.18 -11.05
CA HIS A 186 0.78 -0.05 -12.46
C HIS A 186 -0.33 -0.60 -13.36
N LYS A 187 -0.49 -0.02 -14.55
CA LYS A 187 -1.52 -0.45 -15.53
C LYS A 187 -1.45 -1.94 -15.84
N GLU A 188 -0.24 -2.50 -15.86
CA GLU A 188 -0.01 -3.92 -16.10
C GLU A 188 -0.75 -4.80 -15.08
N PHE A 189 -0.89 -4.37 -13.83
CA PHE A 189 -1.50 -5.16 -12.76
C PHE A 189 -3.02 -5.09 -12.70
N HIS A 190 -3.66 -4.13 -13.39
CA HIS A 190 -5.12 -4.03 -13.41
C HIS A 190 -5.82 -5.18 -14.14
N ASN A 191 -5.08 -5.91 -15.00
CA ASN A 191 -5.60 -7.04 -15.76
C ASN A 191 -5.23 -8.40 -15.15
N ILE A 192 -4.73 -8.42 -13.90
CA ILE A 192 -4.43 -9.68 -13.22
C ILE A 192 -5.75 -10.40 -12.91
N ASP A 193 -5.91 -11.59 -13.50
CA ASP A 193 -7.08 -12.43 -13.26
C ASP A 193 -6.96 -13.19 -11.93
N PRO A 194 -7.92 -13.04 -11.01
CA PRO A 194 -7.94 -13.76 -9.75
C PRO A 194 -7.94 -15.30 -9.91
N GLU A 195 -8.64 -15.83 -10.91
CA GLU A 195 -8.67 -17.28 -11.17
C GLU A 195 -7.31 -17.79 -11.64
N PHE A 196 -6.62 -17.00 -12.47
CA PHE A 196 -5.24 -17.30 -12.87
C PHE A 196 -4.31 -17.34 -11.66
N LEU A 197 -4.33 -16.34 -10.78
CA LEU A 197 -3.52 -16.35 -9.55
C LEU A 197 -3.84 -17.59 -8.69
N LYS A 198 -5.12 -17.88 -8.48
CA LYS A 198 -5.55 -19.06 -7.72
C LYS A 198 -5.00 -20.36 -8.29
N SER A 199 -5.01 -20.50 -9.62
CA SER A 199 -4.55 -21.72 -10.31
C SER A 199 -3.03 -21.92 -10.27
N LYS A 200 -2.26 -20.83 -10.11
CA LYS A 200 -0.79 -20.84 -10.23
C LYS A 200 -0.06 -20.70 -8.91
N MET A 201 -0.64 -20.00 -7.93
CA MET A 201 0.03 -19.77 -6.66
C MET A 201 -0.02 -21.01 -5.77
N LYS A 202 1.08 -21.29 -5.08
CA LYS A 202 1.14 -22.35 -4.04
C LYS A 202 0.13 -22.08 -2.91
N ASN A 203 0.15 -20.87 -2.37
CA ASN A 203 -0.85 -20.37 -1.43
C ASN A 203 -1.46 -19.09 -2.01
N PRO A 204 -2.76 -19.08 -2.33
CA PRO A 204 -3.38 -17.99 -3.06
C PRO A 204 -3.76 -16.83 -2.14
N ILE A 205 -2.76 -16.23 -1.48
CA ILE A 205 -2.91 -15.08 -0.59
C ILE A 205 -2.52 -13.82 -1.36
N VAL A 206 -3.42 -12.83 -1.41
CA VAL A 206 -3.20 -11.56 -2.08
C VAL A 206 -3.55 -10.40 -1.16
N ILE A 207 -2.57 -9.54 -0.91
CA ILE A 207 -2.74 -8.28 -0.20
C ILE A 207 -2.71 -7.14 -1.22
N ASP A 208 -3.85 -6.52 -1.42
CA ASP A 208 -4.00 -5.44 -2.39
C ASP A 208 -4.01 -4.08 -1.70
N SER A 209 -2.85 -3.45 -1.63
CA SER A 209 -2.72 -2.14 -0.99
C SER A 209 -3.28 -0.99 -1.83
N LYS A 210 -3.75 -1.27 -3.03
CA LYS A 210 -4.28 -0.29 -3.98
C LYS A 210 -5.73 -0.53 -4.38
N ASN A 211 -6.32 -1.65 -3.91
CA ASN A 211 -7.69 -2.03 -4.21
C ASN A 211 -8.00 -2.09 -5.73
N ILE A 212 -7.04 -2.58 -6.53
CA ILE A 212 -7.19 -2.69 -7.98
C ILE A 212 -7.86 -3.99 -8.42
N ILE A 213 -7.83 -5.02 -7.58
CA ILE A 213 -8.53 -6.29 -7.85
C ILE A 213 -9.96 -6.18 -7.33
N ASP A 214 -10.92 -6.63 -8.15
CA ASP A 214 -12.30 -6.76 -7.70
C ASP A 214 -12.39 -7.83 -6.60
N GLN A 215 -12.83 -7.42 -5.41
CA GLN A 215 -12.88 -8.32 -4.24
C GLN A 215 -13.90 -9.45 -4.40
N HIS A 216 -15.00 -9.23 -5.14
CA HIS A 216 -16.00 -10.27 -5.36
C HIS A 216 -15.46 -11.34 -6.31
N LEU A 217 -14.74 -10.94 -7.36
CA LEU A 217 -14.05 -11.88 -8.24
C LEU A 217 -12.92 -12.61 -7.49
N ALA A 218 -12.14 -11.92 -6.66
CA ALA A 218 -11.11 -12.55 -5.83
C ALA A 218 -11.70 -13.62 -4.90
N LYS A 219 -12.80 -13.31 -4.22
CA LYS A 219 -13.52 -14.26 -3.35
C LYS A 219 -14.09 -15.44 -4.15
N LYS A 220 -14.72 -15.15 -5.29
CA LYS A 220 -15.29 -16.20 -6.17
C LYS A 220 -14.22 -17.16 -6.66
N ALA A 221 -13.04 -16.66 -7.01
CA ALA A 221 -11.87 -17.47 -7.38
C ALA A 221 -11.28 -18.27 -6.21
N GLY A 222 -11.64 -17.97 -4.97
CA GLY A 222 -11.13 -18.64 -3.77
C GLY A 222 -9.74 -18.12 -3.34
N LEU A 223 -9.43 -16.86 -3.60
CA LEU A 223 -8.26 -16.19 -3.02
C LEU A 223 -8.51 -15.84 -1.56
N ILE A 224 -7.48 -15.95 -0.74
CA ILE A 224 -7.42 -15.26 0.56
C ILE A 224 -7.00 -13.82 0.25
N TYR A 225 -8.00 -12.99 -0.03
CA TYR A 225 -7.81 -11.60 -0.44
C TYR A 225 -7.98 -10.64 0.72
N ARG A 226 -7.09 -9.66 0.82
CA ARG A 226 -7.20 -8.53 1.75
C ARG A 226 -6.88 -7.23 1.01
N GLY A 227 -7.83 -6.33 0.95
CA GLY A 227 -7.64 -4.96 0.48
C GLY A 227 -7.58 -3.99 1.67
N ILE A 228 -6.78 -2.94 1.60
CA ILE A 228 -6.76 -1.91 2.66
C ILE A 228 -8.14 -1.25 2.75
N GLY A 229 -8.74 -1.29 3.94
CA GLY A 229 -10.07 -0.72 4.21
C GLY A 229 -11.24 -1.59 3.77
N ARG A 230 -11.02 -2.86 3.42
CA ARG A 230 -12.09 -3.73 2.91
C ARG A 230 -12.54 -4.83 3.87
N GLY A 231 -12.10 -4.86 5.09
CA GLY A 231 -12.50 -5.91 6.03
C GLY A 231 -12.21 -7.34 5.55
N LYS A 232 -12.51 -8.33 6.40
CA LYS A 232 -12.45 -9.75 6.02
C LYS A 232 -13.71 -10.10 5.23
N ILE A 233 -13.53 -10.66 4.05
CA ILE A 233 -14.62 -11.19 3.22
C ILE A 233 -14.63 -12.71 3.36
#